data_d39a9529a047c1e6f856e83d2683741a
#
_entry.id   d39a9529a047c1e6f856e83d2683741a
#
_cell.length_a   1.000
_cell.length_b   1.000
_cell.length_c   1.000
_cell.angle_alpha   90.00
_cell.angle_beta   90.00
_cell.angle_gamma   90.00
#
_symmetry.space_group_name_H-M   'P 1'
#
loop_
_entity.id
_entity.type
_entity.pdbx_description
1 polymer ?
#
loop_
_entity_poly.entity_id
_entity_poly.type
_entity_poly.pdbx_seq_one_letter_code
_entity_poly.pdbx_strand_id
1 'polypeptide(L)'
;MGLDMYLYGVKDEFDQHEYNIGHVMTATEIGYWRKANQVHRWFVDNVQDGRDECKIHELGKEKLEELLRLCKEIKENPEQASKLLPTQEGFFFGSYEYDEFYMMDIEETIVVCEWALKQDYDWFMYQSSW
;
A
#
# COMPACT_ATOMS: atom_id res chain seq x y z
N MET A 1 -15.54 -11.38 6.37
CA MET A 1 -14.48 -10.97 7.33
C MET A 1 -13.14 -11.46 6.83
N GLY A 2 -12.10 -10.72 7.14
CA GLY A 2 -10.75 -10.97 6.69
C GLY A 2 -10.07 -9.65 6.38
N LEU A 3 -8.76 -9.69 6.18
CA LEU A 3 -7.99 -8.50 5.89
C LEU A 3 -8.13 -8.13 4.41
N ASP A 4 -8.83 -7.05 4.15
CA ASP A 4 -8.91 -6.42 2.83
C ASP A 4 -8.13 -5.11 2.89
N MET A 5 -7.32 -4.85 1.86
CA MET A 5 -6.38 -3.72 1.82
C MET A 5 -6.58 -2.95 0.54
N TYR A 6 -6.63 -1.63 0.66
CA TYR A 6 -6.92 -0.73 -0.46
C TYR A 6 -5.87 0.38 -0.55
N LEU A 7 -5.40 0.62 -1.76
CA LEU A 7 -4.55 1.76 -2.07
C LEU A 7 -5.28 2.66 -3.06
N TYR A 8 -5.29 3.96 -2.76
CA TYR A 8 -5.92 4.98 -3.60
C TYR A 8 -4.88 5.95 -4.10
N GLY A 9 -5.00 6.35 -5.36
CA GLY A 9 -4.25 7.48 -5.90
C GLY A 9 -5.12 8.72 -5.85
N VAL A 10 -4.59 9.83 -5.38
CA VAL A 10 -5.33 11.08 -5.22
C VAL A 10 -4.82 12.12 -6.20
N LYS A 11 -5.75 12.75 -6.90
CA LYS A 11 -5.50 13.87 -7.78
C LYS A 11 -6.23 15.09 -7.22
N ASP A 12 -5.48 16.14 -6.97
CA ASP A 12 -6.00 17.39 -6.45
C ASP A 12 -5.89 18.46 -7.54
N GLU A 13 -7.04 18.89 -8.07
CA GLU A 13 -7.09 19.87 -9.16
C GLU A 13 -7.88 21.09 -8.72
N PHE A 14 -7.25 22.26 -8.81
CA PHE A 14 -7.94 23.49 -8.54
C PHE A 14 -8.91 23.81 -9.68
N ASP A 15 -10.10 24.26 -9.32
CA ASP A 15 -11.00 24.87 -10.27
C ASP A 15 -10.35 26.17 -10.74
N GLN A 16 -10.20 26.31 -12.06
CA GLN A 16 -9.54 27.47 -12.66
C GLN A 16 -10.45 28.68 -12.75
N HIS A 17 -11.18 28.95 -11.69
CA HIS A 17 -11.98 30.14 -11.57
C HIS A 17 -11.13 31.33 -11.14
N GLU A 18 -11.50 32.53 -11.69
CA GLU A 18 -10.82 33.75 -11.37
C GLU A 18 -10.73 34.03 -9.87
N TYR A 19 -11.70 33.58 -9.11
CA TYR A 19 -11.77 33.82 -7.66
C TYR A 19 -11.31 32.63 -6.82
N ASN A 20 -10.85 31.60 -7.47
CA ASN A 20 -10.28 30.43 -6.77
C ASN A 20 -11.25 29.84 -5.73
N ILE A 21 -12.50 29.69 -6.09
CA ILE A 21 -13.60 29.36 -5.16
C ILE A 21 -13.80 27.87 -4.94
N GLY A 22 -12.93 27.04 -5.50
CA GLY A 22 -13.02 25.60 -5.28
C GLY A 22 -11.93 24.82 -5.95
N HIS A 23 -11.79 23.55 -5.55
CA HIS A 23 -10.96 22.59 -6.25
C HIS A 23 -11.61 21.22 -6.19
N VAL A 24 -11.21 20.35 -7.09
CA VAL A 24 -11.72 18.99 -7.20
C VAL A 24 -10.62 18.03 -6.75
N MET A 25 -10.96 17.17 -5.80
CA MET A 25 -10.10 16.08 -5.38
C MET A 25 -10.76 14.76 -5.79
N THR A 26 -10.01 13.90 -6.47
CA THR A 26 -10.47 12.57 -6.84
C THR A 26 -9.58 11.51 -6.22
N ALA A 27 -10.19 10.47 -5.69
CA ALA A 27 -9.49 9.30 -5.17
C ALA A 27 -9.89 8.10 -6.01
N THR A 28 -8.91 7.43 -6.59
CA THR A 28 -9.13 6.25 -7.43
C THR A 28 -8.52 5.04 -6.74
N GLU A 29 -9.28 3.95 -6.60
CA GLU A 29 -8.74 2.70 -6.09
C GLU A 29 -7.78 2.13 -7.14
N ILE A 30 -6.51 2.02 -6.80
CA ILE A 30 -5.44 1.61 -7.71
C ILE A 30 -4.77 0.31 -7.29
N GLY A 31 -5.03 -0.16 -6.08
CA GLY A 31 -4.49 -1.43 -5.58
C GLY A 31 -5.44 -2.06 -4.59
N TYR A 32 -5.51 -3.38 -4.63
CA TYR A 32 -6.28 -4.17 -3.69
C TYR A 32 -5.51 -5.44 -3.37
N TRP A 33 -5.42 -5.77 -2.09
CA TRP A 33 -4.84 -7.02 -1.61
C TRP A 33 -5.81 -7.67 -0.64
N ARG A 34 -5.78 -8.98 -0.59
CA ARG A 34 -6.51 -9.73 0.40
C ARG A 34 -5.54 -10.56 1.21
N LYS A 35 -5.54 -10.35 2.52
CA LYS A 35 -4.73 -11.11 3.48
C LYS A 35 -3.22 -11.05 3.22
N ALA A 36 -2.73 -10.01 2.56
CA ALA A 36 -1.31 -9.76 2.37
C ALA A 36 -0.74 -9.11 3.64
N ASN A 37 -0.67 -9.89 4.73
CA ASN A 37 -0.36 -9.34 6.06
C ASN A 37 1.03 -8.72 6.17
N GLN A 38 2.02 -9.20 5.40
CA GLN A 38 3.36 -8.62 5.36
C GLN A 38 3.34 -7.19 4.78
N VAL A 39 2.54 -6.98 3.75
CA VAL A 39 2.36 -5.65 3.13
C VAL A 39 1.58 -4.75 4.07
N HIS A 40 0.51 -5.27 4.68
CA HIS A 40 -0.28 -4.53 5.66
C HIS A 40 0.57 -4.08 6.85
N ARG A 41 1.39 -4.98 7.40
CA ARG A 41 2.29 -4.65 8.51
C ARG A 41 3.23 -3.52 8.13
N TRP A 42 3.74 -3.52 6.91
CA TRP A 42 4.60 -2.44 6.43
C TRP A 42 3.85 -1.09 6.45
N PHE A 43 2.59 -1.06 5.96
CA PHE A 43 1.78 0.15 6.00
C PHE A 43 1.51 0.60 7.44
N VAL A 44 1.19 -0.34 8.33
CA VAL A 44 0.95 -0.01 9.73
C VAL A 44 2.19 0.65 10.36
N ASP A 45 3.37 0.07 10.14
CA ASP A 45 4.60 0.54 10.76
C ASP A 45 5.13 1.84 10.13
N ASN A 46 4.92 2.03 8.82
CA ASN A 46 5.55 3.13 8.08
C ASN A 46 4.59 4.26 7.69
N VAL A 47 3.30 4.03 7.72
CA VAL A 47 2.28 4.99 7.31
C VAL A 47 1.30 5.32 8.44
N GLN A 48 1.00 4.34 9.29
CA GLN A 48 -0.02 4.47 10.35
C GLN A 48 0.57 4.66 11.75
N ASP A 49 1.84 4.98 11.87
CA ASP A 49 2.54 5.17 13.15
C ASP A 49 2.43 3.97 14.09
N GLY A 50 2.42 2.75 13.52
CA GLY A 50 2.30 1.52 14.28
C GLY A 50 0.91 1.20 14.80
N ARG A 51 -0.10 1.95 14.37
CA ARG A 51 -1.49 1.75 14.81
C ARG A 51 -2.25 0.94 13.77
N ASP A 52 -2.61 -0.28 14.12
CA ASP A 52 -3.41 -1.13 13.25
C ASP A 52 -4.90 -0.84 13.45
N GLU A 53 -5.38 0.17 12.77
CA GLU A 53 -6.76 0.64 12.82
C GLU A 53 -7.33 0.74 11.40
N CYS A 54 -8.63 0.53 11.25
CA CYS A 54 -9.31 0.53 9.95
C CYS A 54 -9.65 1.95 9.50
N LYS A 55 -8.66 2.85 9.50
CA LYS A 55 -8.81 4.24 9.07
C LYS A 55 -7.98 4.53 7.83
N ILE A 56 -8.38 5.56 7.09
CA ILE A 56 -7.63 6.03 5.94
C ILE A 56 -6.42 6.82 6.41
N HIS A 57 -5.25 6.51 5.85
CA HIS A 57 -4.00 7.23 6.12
C HIS A 57 -3.37 7.68 4.81
N GLU A 58 -2.88 8.90 4.79
CA GLU A 58 -2.21 9.47 3.61
C GLU A 58 -0.73 9.08 3.59
N LEU A 59 -0.19 8.93 2.39
CA LEU A 59 1.24 8.72 2.16
C LEU A 59 1.67 9.36 0.85
N GLY A 60 2.93 9.77 0.80
CA GLY A 60 3.52 10.35 -0.41
C GLY A 60 4.18 9.31 -1.30
N LYS A 61 4.69 9.76 -2.44
CA LYS A 61 5.39 8.91 -3.42
C LYS A 61 6.59 8.20 -2.81
N GLU A 62 7.31 8.86 -1.91
CA GLU A 62 8.52 8.33 -1.28
C GLU A 62 8.25 7.02 -0.54
N LYS A 63 7.09 6.92 0.08
CA LYS A 63 6.70 5.69 0.79
C LYS A 63 6.44 4.53 -0.18
N LEU A 64 5.78 4.80 -1.30
CA LEU A 64 5.58 3.76 -2.31
C LEU A 64 6.90 3.34 -2.96
N GLU A 65 7.80 4.28 -3.18
CA GLU A 65 9.15 3.98 -3.71
C GLU A 65 9.91 3.07 -2.76
N GLU A 66 9.82 3.33 -1.47
CA GLU A 66 10.44 2.50 -0.43
C GLU A 66 9.87 1.08 -0.42
N LEU A 67 8.54 0.96 -0.44
CA LEU A 67 7.87 -0.36 -0.49
C LEU A 67 8.27 -1.12 -1.76
N LEU A 68 8.27 -0.44 -2.90
CA LEU A 68 8.67 -1.04 -4.18
C LEU A 68 10.09 -1.57 -4.12
N ARG A 69 11.01 -0.80 -3.57
CA ARG A 69 12.41 -1.20 -3.42
C ARG A 69 12.55 -2.46 -2.58
N LEU A 70 11.85 -2.52 -1.44
CA LEU A 70 11.86 -3.70 -0.57
C LEU A 70 11.30 -4.94 -1.27
N CYS A 71 10.20 -4.79 -1.98
CA CYS A 71 9.58 -5.90 -2.71
C CYS A 71 10.49 -6.43 -3.83
N LYS A 72 11.15 -5.54 -4.57
CA LYS A 72 12.10 -5.94 -5.62
C LYS A 72 13.30 -6.67 -5.05
N GLU A 73 13.80 -6.22 -3.90
CA GLU A 73 14.91 -6.89 -3.23
C GLU A 73 14.52 -8.30 -2.76
N ILE A 74 13.32 -8.47 -2.23
CA ILE A 74 12.81 -9.79 -1.82
C ILE A 74 12.65 -10.70 -3.03
N LYS A 75 12.17 -10.17 -4.15
CA LYS A 75 12.01 -10.96 -5.37
C LYS A 75 13.34 -11.53 -5.86
N GLU A 76 14.41 -10.74 -5.77
CA GLU A 76 15.75 -11.18 -6.15
C GLU A 76 16.40 -12.07 -5.08
N ASN A 77 16.12 -11.81 -3.81
CA ASN A 77 16.71 -12.49 -2.68
C ASN A 77 15.62 -12.93 -1.69
N PRO A 78 14.87 -14.01 -2.00
CA PRO A 78 13.74 -14.43 -1.17
C PRO A 78 14.12 -14.75 0.28
N GLU A 79 15.37 -15.08 0.56
CA GLU A 79 15.86 -15.33 1.92
C GLU A 79 15.83 -14.08 2.81
N GLN A 80 15.69 -12.89 2.20
CA GLN A 80 15.58 -11.63 2.94
C GLN A 80 14.14 -11.29 3.35
N ALA A 81 13.17 -12.10 2.94
CA ALA A 81 11.75 -11.81 3.17
C ALA A 81 11.41 -11.54 4.63
N SER A 82 11.82 -12.43 5.54
CA SER A 82 11.51 -12.30 6.97
C SER A 82 12.18 -11.09 7.63
N LYS A 83 13.25 -10.59 7.03
CA LYS A 83 13.95 -9.41 7.51
C LYS A 83 13.36 -8.11 6.98
N LEU A 84 13.01 -8.08 5.69
CA LEU A 84 12.58 -6.86 5.01
C LEU A 84 11.08 -6.60 5.10
N LEU A 85 10.27 -7.64 4.96
CA LEU A 85 8.81 -7.56 5.08
C LEU A 85 8.29 -8.75 5.89
N PRO A 86 8.45 -8.72 7.21
CA PRO A 86 7.97 -9.82 8.05
C PRO A 86 6.45 -9.93 8.05
N THR A 87 5.96 -11.16 8.13
CA THR A 87 4.54 -11.44 8.25
C THR A 87 4.00 -11.02 9.61
N GLN A 88 2.70 -10.80 9.68
CA GLN A 88 2.01 -10.45 10.91
C GLN A 88 0.89 -11.44 11.19
N GLU A 89 0.88 -11.99 12.39
CA GLU A 89 -0.20 -12.82 12.86
C GLU A 89 -1.44 -11.97 13.16
N GLY A 90 -2.62 -12.52 12.85
CA GLY A 90 -3.88 -11.90 13.13
C GLY A 90 -4.99 -12.86 12.78
N PHE A 91 -6.09 -12.82 13.53
CA PHE A 91 -7.18 -13.78 13.38
C PHE A 91 -7.74 -13.84 11.95
N PHE A 92 -7.77 -12.70 11.25
CA PHE A 92 -8.30 -12.61 9.91
C PHE A 92 -7.23 -12.33 8.85
N PHE A 93 -5.95 -12.46 9.19
CA PHE A 93 -4.85 -12.00 8.34
C PHE A 93 -4.30 -13.08 7.41
N GLY A 94 -4.78 -14.31 7.52
CA GLY A 94 -4.31 -15.41 6.69
C GLY A 94 -3.01 -16.03 7.17
N SER A 95 -2.30 -16.73 6.28
CA SER A 95 -1.06 -17.40 6.61
C SER A 95 0.07 -16.42 6.89
N TYR A 96 0.91 -16.73 7.85
CA TYR A 96 2.13 -15.96 8.13
C TYR A 96 3.40 -16.70 7.69
N GLU A 97 3.26 -17.68 6.80
CA GLU A 97 4.38 -18.42 6.23
C GLU A 97 4.99 -17.69 5.04
N TYR A 98 6.29 -17.88 4.82
CA TYR A 98 7.02 -17.29 3.69
C TYR A 98 7.01 -18.27 2.51
N ASP A 99 5.85 -18.48 1.94
CA ASP A 99 5.58 -19.47 0.91
C ASP A 99 5.33 -18.83 -0.46
N GLU A 100 4.80 -19.60 -1.41
CA GLU A 100 4.49 -19.10 -2.74
C GLU A 100 3.42 -18.02 -2.73
N PHE A 101 2.47 -18.07 -1.79
CA PHE A 101 1.43 -17.03 -1.66
C PHE A 101 2.02 -15.72 -1.17
N TYR A 102 2.99 -15.80 -0.24
CA TYR A 102 3.76 -14.62 0.17
C TYR A 102 4.44 -13.97 -1.04
N MET A 103 5.08 -14.76 -1.88
CA MET A 103 5.79 -14.25 -3.07
C MET A 103 4.83 -13.70 -4.12
N MET A 104 3.64 -14.26 -4.27
CA MET A 104 2.61 -13.71 -5.15
C MET A 104 2.19 -12.32 -4.71
N ASP A 105 2.01 -12.10 -3.40
CA ASP A 105 1.69 -10.79 -2.84
C ASP A 105 2.82 -9.79 -3.11
N ILE A 106 4.07 -10.22 -2.99
CA ILE A 106 5.23 -9.38 -3.31
C ILE A 106 5.21 -8.96 -4.76
N GLU A 107 4.98 -9.90 -5.68
CA GLU A 107 4.93 -9.61 -7.12
C GLU A 107 3.78 -8.67 -7.46
N GLU A 108 2.61 -8.89 -6.89
CA GLU A 108 1.44 -8.02 -7.08
C GLU A 108 1.73 -6.60 -6.58
N THR A 109 2.38 -6.49 -5.42
CA THR A 109 2.74 -5.19 -4.85
C THR A 109 3.71 -4.44 -5.76
N ILE A 110 4.68 -5.14 -6.36
CA ILE A 110 5.58 -4.54 -7.34
C ILE A 110 4.79 -3.95 -8.51
N VAL A 111 3.87 -4.71 -9.08
CA VAL A 111 3.05 -4.27 -10.20
C VAL A 111 2.23 -3.02 -9.84
N VAL A 112 1.56 -3.04 -8.68
CA VAL A 112 0.74 -1.91 -8.22
C VAL A 112 1.60 -0.67 -8.01
N CYS A 113 2.72 -0.79 -7.31
CA CYS A 113 3.59 0.35 -7.01
C CYS A 113 4.22 0.93 -8.28
N GLU A 114 4.69 0.08 -9.20
CA GLU A 114 5.29 0.55 -10.45
C GLU A 114 4.26 1.30 -11.29
N TRP A 115 3.05 0.76 -11.40
CA TRP A 115 1.98 1.43 -12.14
C TRP A 115 1.61 2.76 -11.49
N ALA A 116 1.41 2.76 -10.17
CA ALA A 116 1.01 3.95 -9.42
C ALA A 116 2.03 5.09 -9.55
N LEU A 117 3.33 4.76 -9.49
CA LEU A 117 4.40 5.76 -9.58
C LEU A 117 4.57 6.34 -10.98
N LYS A 118 4.05 5.68 -12.01
CA LYS A 118 4.06 6.18 -13.39
C LYS A 118 2.90 7.14 -13.68
N GLN A 119 1.88 7.13 -12.82
CA GLN A 119 0.73 8.01 -12.98
C GLN A 119 1.02 9.38 -12.33
N ASP A 120 0.17 10.33 -12.64
CA ASP A 120 0.31 11.72 -12.17
C ASP A 120 -0.55 11.97 -10.94
N TYR A 121 -0.44 11.10 -9.93
CA TYR A 121 -1.12 11.30 -8.65
C TYR A 121 -0.30 12.23 -7.76
N ASP A 122 -1.00 13.08 -7.00
CA ASP A 122 -0.35 14.03 -6.10
C ASP A 122 0.10 13.37 -4.80
N TRP A 123 -0.75 12.46 -4.28
CA TRP A 123 -0.41 11.61 -3.13
C TRP A 123 -1.26 10.35 -3.17
N PHE A 124 -1.15 9.54 -2.12
CA PHE A 124 -1.84 8.26 -2.02
C PHE A 124 -2.52 8.12 -0.66
N MET A 125 -3.47 7.20 -0.58
CA MET A 125 -4.10 6.84 0.68
C MET A 125 -4.15 5.32 0.80
N TYR A 126 -3.97 4.84 2.01
CA TYR A 126 -4.09 3.43 2.33
C TYR A 126 -5.19 3.21 3.36
N GLN A 127 -5.97 2.16 3.19
CA GLN A 127 -6.99 1.75 4.14
C GLN A 127 -7.07 0.23 4.20
N SER A 128 -7.27 -0.30 5.39
CA SER A 128 -7.57 -1.72 5.57
C SER A 128 -8.92 -1.90 6.26
N SER A 129 -9.47 -3.09 6.08
CA SER A 129 -10.72 -3.50 6.75
C SER A 129 -10.54 -4.96 7.17
N TRP A 130 -10.75 -5.22 8.45
CA TRP A 130 -10.60 -6.58 8.98
C TRP A 130 -11.48 -6.83 10.19
#